data_3492477cea816c25ae7a58dcc8a6d4d7
#
_entry.id   3492477cea816c25ae7a58dcc8a6d4d7
#
_cell.length_a   1.000
_cell.length_b   1.000
_cell.length_c   1.000
_cell.angle_alpha   90.00
_cell.angle_beta   90.00
_cell.angle_gamma   90.00
#
_symmetry.space_group_name_H-M   'P 1'
#
loop_
_entity.id
_entity.type
_entity.pdbx_description
1 polymer ?
#
loop_
_entity_poly.entity_id
_entity_poly.type
_entity_poly.pdbx_seq_one_letter_code
_entity_poly.pdbx_strand_id
1 'polypeptide(L)'
;MLRRPGTRTCAALLVTGVLVLGAPLAAQADEPASTGSHSQSDRTTSSDQQQIRALTEKIAALQATADARGTASQKADERYLDAKARAATAQAAMRDARTAANAAAGRARDSRARASAIAARLARTDMGTLPLDLMLNQPSAGRVLGGLSSAKQLSAQADVLLKQAKADEAEARRLARASAERATEAAKRSDDAEKAYAQAKRDAADAKRDVEDAKSQQAALIQEVAQQQDSTAGAVCDSLGDASVACAATASAAPTSTKGGTLGDRVVAFARAQIGEPYVFAAAGPDSWDCSGLTLGAWASVGVNIGIHSATAQYRVARDAGELVPVADAKPGDLLWYTDGSGDMYHITIYSGDGKMLEAPYPGSTVREVPVRTGDLLGQAGHITR
;
A
#
# COMPACT_ATOMS: atom_id res chain seq x y z
N MET A 1 -32.36 -17.58 26.35
CA MET A 1 -31.22 -17.58 27.29
C MET A 1 -30.27 -16.46 26.90
N LEU A 2 -30.36 -15.35 27.67
CA LEU A 2 -29.55 -14.15 27.48
C LEU A 2 -28.17 -14.36 28.09
N ARG A 3 -27.09 -13.98 27.40
CA ARG A 3 -25.79 -13.67 28.02
C ARG A 3 -25.35 -12.25 27.62
N ARG A 4 -25.15 -11.42 28.64
CA ARG A 4 -24.67 -10.03 28.60
C ARG A 4 -23.17 -9.97 28.28
N PRO A 5 -22.66 -8.90 27.64
CA PRO A 5 -21.22 -8.68 27.48
C PRO A 5 -20.61 -8.06 28.73
N GLY A 6 -19.46 -8.56 29.12
CA GLY A 6 -18.66 -8.06 30.24
C GLY A 6 -17.87 -6.81 29.86
N THR A 7 -18.00 -5.81 30.69
CA THR A 7 -17.20 -4.59 30.72
C THR A 7 -15.75 -4.91 31.14
N ARG A 8 -14.77 -4.57 30.31
CA ARG A 8 -13.35 -4.55 30.69
C ARG A 8 -12.96 -3.13 31.06
N THR A 9 -12.72 -2.93 32.34
CA THR A 9 -12.11 -1.77 32.96
C THR A 9 -10.65 -1.63 32.54
N CYS A 10 -10.26 -0.45 32.01
CA CYS A 10 -8.88 -0.05 31.83
C CYS A 10 -8.28 0.31 33.19
N ALA A 11 -7.24 -0.40 33.59
CA ALA A 11 -6.41 -0.06 34.75
C ALA A 11 -5.34 0.94 34.32
N ALA A 12 -5.37 2.14 34.88
CA ALA A 12 -4.32 3.13 34.76
C ALA A 12 -3.15 2.72 35.70
N LEU A 13 -1.98 2.51 35.13
CA LEU A 13 -0.73 2.31 35.89
C LEU A 13 -0.14 3.66 36.24
N LEU A 14 -0.25 4.04 37.52
CA LEU A 14 0.49 5.11 38.13
C LEU A 14 1.93 4.65 38.41
N VAL A 15 2.89 5.23 37.72
CA VAL A 15 4.33 5.07 38.05
C VAL A 15 4.68 6.09 39.14
N THR A 16 4.79 5.62 40.36
CA THR A 16 5.34 6.38 41.51
C THR A 16 6.87 6.32 41.43
N GLY A 17 7.49 7.44 41.08
CA GLY A 17 8.94 7.64 41.22
C GLY A 17 9.31 7.84 42.69
N VAL A 18 10.19 6.98 43.21
CA VAL A 18 10.78 7.09 44.56
C VAL A 18 11.91 8.12 44.50
N LEU A 19 11.74 9.20 45.28
CA LEU A 19 12.77 10.21 45.51
C LEU A 19 13.61 9.77 46.73
N VAL A 20 14.88 9.45 46.50
CA VAL A 20 15.83 9.20 47.61
C VAL A 20 16.41 10.54 48.03
N LEU A 21 16.04 10.97 49.22
CA LEU A 21 16.63 12.11 49.92
C LEU A 21 17.90 11.65 50.68
N GLY A 22 19.04 12.07 50.19
CA GLY A 22 20.30 12.03 50.95
C GLY A 22 20.59 13.41 51.55
N ALA A 23 20.54 13.55 52.86
CA ALA A 23 21.00 14.74 53.56
C ALA A 23 22.49 14.64 53.91
N PRO A 24 23.27 15.73 53.84
CA PRO A 24 24.46 15.86 54.65
C PRO A 24 24.28 16.91 55.73
N LEU A 25 24.92 16.58 56.84
CA LEU A 25 25.00 17.33 58.09
C LEU A 25 25.54 18.77 57.98
N ALA A 26 24.97 19.61 58.80
CA ALA A 26 25.33 21.00 58.95
C ALA A 26 26.73 21.22 59.62
N ALA A 27 27.41 22.23 59.07
CA ALA A 27 28.40 22.97 59.86
C ALA A 27 27.95 24.44 59.89
N GLN A 28 27.71 24.95 61.13
CA GLN A 28 27.41 26.36 61.40
C GLN A 28 28.68 27.20 61.30
N ALA A 29 28.59 28.32 60.63
CA ALA A 29 29.48 29.45 60.79
C ALA A 29 28.69 30.73 60.55
N ASP A 30 28.92 31.69 61.45
CA ASP A 30 28.22 32.94 61.73
C ASP A 30 27.98 33.88 60.54
N GLU A 31 26.87 34.64 60.68
CA GLU A 31 26.45 35.77 59.83
C GLU A 31 27.43 36.97 59.90
N PRO A 32 27.35 37.86 58.85
CA PRO A 32 26.53 39.03 59.05
C PRO A 32 25.55 39.36 57.89
N ALA A 33 24.46 39.96 58.31
CA ALA A 33 23.35 40.46 57.50
C ALA A 33 23.75 41.32 56.34
N SER A 34 23.30 40.97 55.14
CA SER A 34 23.23 41.83 53.97
C SER A 34 21.84 41.67 53.35
N THR A 35 21.12 42.77 53.38
CA THR A 35 19.75 43.01 53.03
C THR A 35 19.39 42.59 51.58
N GLY A 36 18.32 41.83 51.48
CA GLY A 36 17.30 41.68 50.49
C GLY A 36 17.40 42.35 49.10
N SER A 37 17.90 41.63 48.11
CA SER A 37 17.66 41.96 46.69
C SER A 37 17.69 40.73 45.79
N HIS A 38 18.07 39.54 46.25
CA HIS A 38 18.23 38.35 45.37
C HIS A 38 16.98 37.46 45.24
N SER A 39 15.94 37.60 46.08
CA SER A 39 14.80 36.67 46.09
C SER A 39 13.72 36.99 45.03
N GLN A 40 13.79 38.14 44.38
CA GLN A 40 12.80 38.52 43.36
C GLN A 40 13.28 38.15 41.93
N SER A 41 14.59 38.24 41.66
CA SER A 41 15.20 37.83 40.41
C SER A 41 15.13 36.31 40.20
N ASP A 42 15.37 35.52 41.27
CA ASP A 42 15.34 34.05 41.18
C ASP A 42 13.91 33.48 41.01
N ARG A 43 12.89 34.18 41.50
CA ARG A 43 11.48 33.78 41.31
C ARG A 43 10.94 34.07 39.91
N THR A 44 11.36 35.17 39.29
CA THR A 44 11.02 35.51 37.92
C THR A 44 11.67 34.52 36.93
N THR A 45 12.97 34.24 37.10
CA THR A 45 13.67 33.26 36.26
C THR A 45 13.10 31.83 36.34
N SER A 46 12.66 31.42 37.55
CA SER A 46 12.03 30.10 37.71
C SER A 46 10.62 30.03 37.08
N SER A 47 9.85 31.12 37.13
CA SER A 47 8.54 31.24 36.47
C SER A 47 8.67 31.19 34.95
N ASP A 48 9.62 31.95 34.40
CA ASP A 48 9.87 32.01 32.97
C ASP A 48 10.34 30.64 32.42
N GLN A 49 11.22 29.95 33.13
CA GLN A 49 11.65 28.59 32.79
C GLN A 49 10.49 27.59 32.79
N GLN A 50 9.55 27.68 33.76
CA GLN A 50 8.35 26.85 33.78
C GLN A 50 7.44 27.12 32.58
N GLN A 51 7.26 28.39 32.20
CA GLN A 51 6.45 28.79 31.06
C GLN A 51 7.06 28.29 29.75
N ILE A 52 8.36 28.43 29.56
CA ILE A 52 9.09 27.91 28.41
C ILE A 52 8.94 26.39 28.28
N ARG A 53 9.06 25.63 29.39
CA ARG A 53 8.83 24.17 29.38
C ARG A 53 7.40 23.84 28.96
N ALA A 54 6.39 24.52 29.47
CA ALA A 54 5.01 24.32 29.15
C ALA A 54 4.72 24.61 27.64
N LEU A 55 5.33 25.64 27.07
CA LEU A 55 5.24 25.95 25.64
C LEU A 55 5.92 24.88 24.79
N THR A 56 7.10 24.41 25.19
CA THR A 56 7.83 23.34 24.49
C THR A 56 7.02 22.01 24.51
N GLU A 57 6.44 21.67 25.67
CA GLU A 57 5.55 20.50 25.78
C GLU A 57 4.32 20.64 24.88
N LYS A 58 3.75 21.83 24.75
CA LYS A 58 2.62 22.10 23.86
C LYS A 58 3.00 21.97 22.37
N ILE A 59 4.19 22.42 21.99
CA ILE A 59 4.74 22.23 20.63
C ILE A 59 4.87 20.73 20.33
N ALA A 60 5.45 19.95 21.25
CA ALA A 60 5.60 18.51 21.10
C ALA A 60 4.24 17.78 21.02
N ALA A 61 3.24 18.20 21.78
CA ALA A 61 1.89 17.63 21.72
C ALA A 61 1.19 17.92 20.36
N LEU A 62 1.36 19.12 19.81
CA LEU A 62 0.86 19.46 18.47
C LEU A 62 1.56 18.63 17.40
N GLN A 63 2.87 18.41 17.52
CA GLN A 63 3.62 17.53 16.63
C GLN A 63 3.09 16.11 16.68
N ALA A 64 2.93 15.53 17.86
CA ALA A 64 2.41 14.18 18.04
C ALA A 64 1.00 14.02 17.42
N THR A 65 0.17 15.07 17.53
CA THR A 65 -1.15 15.08 16.91
C THR A 65 -1.04 15.09 15.36
N ALA A 66 -0.17 15.92 14.80
CA ALA A 66 0.07 15.96 13.36
C ALA A 66 0.58 14.62 12.83
N ASP A 67 1.53 14.00 13.52
CA ASP A 67 2.09 12.68 13.16
C ASP A 67 1.03 11.57 13.22
N ALA A 68 0.18 11.58 14.25
CA ALA A 68 -0.91 10.60 14.37
C ALA A 68 -1.93 10.75 13.22
N ARG A 69 -2.28 11.99 12.85
CA ARG A 69 -3.14 12.27 11.71
C ARG A 69 -2.50 11.87 10.39
N GLY A 70 -1.21 12.17 10.24
CA GLY A 70 -0.41 11.74 9.10
C GLY A 70 -0.40 10.22 8.93
N THR A 71 -0.10 9.49 10.00
CA THR A 71 -0.12 8.01 10.00
C THR A 71 -1.50 7.45 9.66
N ALA A 72 -2.58 8.04 10.18
CA ALA A 72 -3.94 7.61 9.84
C ALA A 72 -4.24 7.79 8.35
N SER A 73 -3.80 8.91 7.76
CA SER A 73 -3.93 9.17 6.32
C SER A 73 -3.13 8.15 5.50
N GLN A 74 -1.87 7.88 5.85
CA GLN A 74 -1.04 6.87 5.17
C GLN A 74 -1.68 5.48 5.17
N LYS A 75 -2.27 5.07 6.30
CA LYS A 75 -3.02 3.80 6.39
C LYS A 75 -4.26 3.78 5.47
N ALA A 76 -4.93 4.90 5.31
CA ALA A 76 -6.06 5.02 4.38
C ALA A 76 -5.59 4.97 2.92
N ASP A 77 -4.46 5.60 2.60
CA ASP A 77 -3.82 5.58 1.29
C ASP A 77 -3.46 4.16 0.85
N GLU A 78 -2.79 3.41 1.71
CA GLU A 78 -2.43 2.01 1.43
C GLU A 78 -3.65 1.11 1.25
N ARG A 79 -4.71 1.29 2.05
CA ARG A 79 -5.97 0.55 1.86
C ARG A 79 -6.59 0.82 0.48
N TYR A 80 -6.54 2.07 0.03
CA TYR A 80 -7.00 2.41 -1.32
C TYR A 80 -6.13 1.76 -2.40
N LEU A 81 -4.80 1.87 -2.28
CA LEU A 81 -3.86 1.32 -3.27
C LEU A 81 -3.99 -0.21 -3.37
N ASP A 82 -4.13 -0.91 -2.25
CA ASP A 82 -4.40 -2.35 -2.21
C ASP A 82 -5.78 -2.68 -2.82
N ALA A 83 -6.83 -1.94 -2.49
CA ALA A 83 -8.15 -2.13 -3.09
C ALA A 83 -8.13 -1.91 -4.61
N LYS A 84 -7.41 -0.90 -5.09
CA LYS A 84 -7.20 -0.61 -6.51
C LYS A 84 -6.48 -1.76 -7.21
N ALA A 85 -5.43 -2.30 -6.61
CA ALA A 85 -4.68 -3.44 -7.15
C ALA A 85 -5.56 -4.70 -7.24
N ARG A 86 -6.35 -4.99 -6.20
CA ARG A 86 -7.32 -6.10 -6.20
C ARG A 86 -8.39 -5.93 -7.26
N ALA A 87 -8.90 -4.72 -7.46
CA ALA A 87 -9.88 -4.42 -8.51
C ALA A 87 -9.28 -4.67 -9.90
N ALA A 88 -8.05 -4.21 -10.17
CA ALA A 88 -7.36 -4.44 -11.44
C ALA A 88 -7.15 -5.93 -11.71
N THR A 89 -6.74 -6.70 -10.71
CA THR A 89 -6.57 -8.18 -10.81
C THR A 89 -7.90 -8.87 -11.09
N ALA A 90 -8.97 -8.49 -10.40
CA ALA A 90 -10.31 -9.06 -10.62
C ALA A 90 -10.83 -8.73 -12.02
N GLN A 91 -10.60 -7.53 -12.52
CA GLN A 91 -10.96 -7.14 -13.89
C GLN A 91 -10.18 -7.93 -14.94
N ALA A 92 -8.89 -8.20 -14.73
CA ALA A 92 -8.10 -9.06 -15.62
C ALA A 92 -8.67 -10.47 -15.63
N ALA A 93 -8.90 -11.09 -14.47
CA ALA A 93 -9.49 -12.43 -14.35
C ALA A 93 -10.89 -12.51 -14.99
N MET A 94 -11.70 -11.46 -14.92
CA MET A 94 -13.00 -11.37 -15.59
C MET A 94 -12.84 -11.37 -17.12
N ARG A 95 -11.89 -10.59 -17.66
CA ARG A 95 -11.60 -10.57 -19.11
C ARG A 95 -11.16 -11.94 -19.62
N ASP A 96 -10.27 -12.62 -18.89
CA ASP A 96 -9.78 -13.95 -19.24
C ASP A 96 -10.89 -14.99 -19.20
N ALA A 97 -11.70 -14.99 -18.15
CA ALA A 97 -12.86 -15.87 -18.05
C ALA A 97 -13.89 -15.65 -19.16
N ARG A 98 -14.13 -14.39 -19.55
CA ARG A 98 -15.02 -14.04 -20.66
C ARG A 98 -14.48 -14.56 -22.00
N THR A 99 -13.19 -14.41 -22.24
CA THR A 99 -12.52 -14.93 -23.44
C THR A 99 -12.63 -16.45 -23.52
N ALA A 100 -12.36 -17.16 -22.41
CA ALA A 100 -12.50 -18.61 -22.33
C ALA A 100 -13.95 -19.07 -22.56
N ALA A 101 -14.94 -18.39 -21.98
CA ALA A 101 -16.35 -18.68 -22.18
C ALA A 101 -16.80 -18.50 -23.64
N ASN A 102 -16.36 -17.42 -24.28
CA ASN A 102 -16.66 -17.15 -25.70
C ASN A 102 -16.05 -18.22 -26.62
N ALA A 103 -14.81 -18.62 -26.36
CA ALA A 103 -14.14 -19.68 -27.12
C ALA A 103 -14.86 -21.04 -26.97
N ALA A 104 -15.28 -21.38 -25.74
CA ALA A 104 -16.03 -22.62 -25.48
C ALA A 104 -17.40 -22.58 -26.12
N ALA A 105 -18.11 -21.46 -26.12
CA ALA A 105 -19.38 -21.29 -26.80
C ALA A 105 -19.22 -21.42 -28.34
N GLY A 106 -18.11 -20.97 -28.90
CA GLY A 106 -17.74 -21.22 -30.32
C GLY A 106 -17.60 -22.71 -30.59
N ARG A 107 -16.77 -23.43 -29.83
CA ARG A 107 -16.59 -24.88 -29.98
C ARG A 107 -17.91 -25.65 -29.85
N ALA A 108 -18.73 -25.29 -28.88
CA ALA A 108 -20.05 -25.95 -28.72
C ALA A 108 -20.97 -25.73 -29.93
N ARG A 109 -20.98 -24.54 -30.51
CA ARG A 109 -21.75 -24.30 -31.78
C ARG A 109 -21.23 -25.13 -32.92
N ASP A 110 -19.91 -25.18 -33.12
CA ASP A 110 -19.28 -25.95 -34.21
C ASP A 110 -19.51 -27.45 -34.05
N SER A 111 -19.39 -27.99 -32.84
CA SER A 111 -19.65 -29.40 -32.55
C SER A 111 -21.12 -29.77 -32.76
N ARG A 112 -22.03 -28.87 -32.34
CA ARG A 112 -23.47 -29.04 -32.59
C ARG A 112 -23.80 -29.00 -34.07
N ALA A 113 -23.22 -28.08 -34.85
CA ALA A 113 -23.41 -28.00 -36.29
C ALA A 113 -22.93 -29.26 -36.99
N ARG A 114 -21.76 -29.81 -36.61
CA ARG A 114 -21.24 -31.06 -37.16
C ARG A 114 -22.15 -32.26 -36.82
N ALA A 115 -22.58 -32.35 -35.56
CA ALA A 115 -23.50 -33.41 -35.13
C ALA A 115 -24.85 -33.34 -35.87
N SER A 116 -25.39 -32.13 -36.06
CA SER A 116 -26.64 -31.91 -36.82
C SER A 116 -26.49 -32.24 -38.29
N ALA A 117 -25.35 -31.94 -38.93
CA ALA A 117 -25.08 -32.28 -40.33
C ALA A 117 -25.05 -33.80 -40.57
N ILE A 118 -24.45 -34.56 -39.64
CA ILE A 118 -24.44 -36.02 -39.72
C ILE A 118 -25.85 -36.62 -39.45
N ALA A 119 -26.57 -36.09 -38.47
CA ALA A 119 -27.95 -36.53 -38.20
C ALA A 119 -28.86 -36.29 -39.46
N ALA A 120 -28.73 -35.13 -40.10
CA ALA A 120 -29.44 -34.83 -41.35
C ALA A 120 -29.00 -35.71 -42.53
N ARG A 121 -27.74 -36.17 -42.53
CA ARG A 121 -27.23 -37.10 -43.55
C ARG A 121 -27.78 -38.52 -43.30
N LEU A 122 -27.81 -38.98 -42.07
CA LEU A 122 -28.43 -40.25 -41.70
C LEU A 122 -29.92 -40.26 -41.99
N ALA A 123 -30.66 -39.19 -41.72
CA ALA A 123 -32.07 -39.08 -41.98
C ALA A 123 -32.40 -39.11 -43.49
N ARG A 124 -31.48 -38.61 -44.35
CA ARG A 124 -31.64 -38.66 -45.82
C ARG A 124 -31.25 -40.00 -46.42
N THR A 125 -30.45 -40.80 -45.77
CA THR A 125 -30.13 -42.18 -46.11
C THR A 125 -31.21 -43.13 -45.62
N ASP A 126 -32.41 -42.62 -45.48
CA ASP A 126 -33.56 -43.31 -44.95
C ASP A 126 -33.72 -44.71 -45.54
N MET A 127 -33.78 -45.71 -44.67
CA MET A 127 -33.89 -47.13 -45.01
C MET A 127 -35.21 -47.46 -45.71
N GLY A 128 -36.06 -46.48 -45.94
CA GLY A 128 -37.33 -46.68 -46.66
C GLY A 128 -37.19 -47.02 -48.13
N THR A 129 -36.08 -46.63 -48.77
CA THR A 129 -35.86 -46.93 -50.20
C THR A 129 -34.95 -48.11 -50.48
N LEU A 130 -34.20 -48.57 -49.44
CA LEU A 130 -33.33 -49.76 -49.58
C LEU A 130 -34.08 -51.09 -49.81
N PRO A 131 -35.28 -51.36 -49.27
CA PRO A 131 -35.96 -52.60 -49.50
C PRO A 131 -36.51 -52.74 -50.96
N LEU A 132 -36.92 -51.64 -51.53
CA LEU A 132 -37.54 -51.68 -52.93
C LEU A 132 -36.49 -51.83 -54.00
N ASP A 133 -35.37 -51.13 -53.90
CA ASP A 133 -34.24 -51.20 -54.81
C ASP A 133 -33.49 -52.55 -54.69
N LEU A 134 -33.49 -53.12 -53.48
CA LEU A 134 -32.94 -54.44 -53.18
C LEU A 134 -33.79 -55.57 -53.81
N MET A 135 -35.13 -55.40 -53.90
CA MET A 135 -36.04 -56.35 -54.49
C MET A 135 -36.06 -56.25 -56.01
N LEU A 136 -35.79 -55.10 -56.59
CA LEU A 136 -35.91 -54.88 -58.04
C LEU A 136 -34.60 -55.10 -58.84
N ASN A 137 -33.44 -54.96 -58.21
CA ASN A 137 -32.13 -55.03 -58.84
C ASN A 137 -31.20 -56.00 -58.10
N GLN A 138 -31.29 -57.27 -58.21
CA GLN A 138 -30.36 -58.24 -57.61
C GLN A 138 -28.95 -57.65 -57.25
N PRO A 139 -28.75 -56.93 -56.17
CA PRO A 139 -27.46 -56.35 -55.84
C PRO A 139 -26.51 -57.45 -55.42
N SER A 140 -25.27 -57.42 -55.91
CA SER A 140 -24.25 -58.34 -55.47
C SER A 140 -24.10 -58.19 -53.90
N ALA A 141 -24.02 -59.32 -53.22
CA ALA A 141 -23.91 -59.38 -51.73
C ALA A 141 -22.83 -58.41 -51.20
N GLY A 142 -21.80 -58.14 -51.97
CA GLY A 142 -20.75 -57.17 -51.63
C GLY A 142 -21.21 -55.70 -51.56
N ARG A 143 -22.21 -55.27 -52.35
CA ARG A 143 -22.78 -53.90 -52.27
C ARG A 143 -23.65 -53.74 -51.03
N VAL A 144 -24.41 -54.76 -50.65
CA VAL A 144 -25.22 -54.76 -49.43
C VAL A 144 -24.33 -54.73 -48.18
N LEU A 145 -23.31 -55.58 -48.15
CA LEU A 145 -22.34 -55.62 -47.04
C LEU A 145 -21.54 -54.31 -46.94
N GLY A 146 -21.16 -53.68 -48.07
CA GLY A 146 -20.53 -52.39 -48.13
C GLY A 146 -21.43 -51.26 -47.61
N GLY A 147 -22.73 -51.29 -47.96
CA GLY A 147 -23.72 -50.34 -47.45
C GLY A 147 -23.97 -50.47 -45.95
N LEU A 148 -24.08 -51.68 -45.44
CA LEU A 148 -24.21 -51.96 -43.98
C LEU A 148 -22.95 -51.55 -43.21
N SER A 149 -21.77 -51.81 -43.75
CA SER A 149 -20.50 -51.38 -43.16
C SER A 149 -20.39 -49.85 -43.07
N SER A 150 -20.75 -49.14 -44.16
CA SER A 150 -20.77 -47.71 -44.20
C SER A 150 -21.80 -47.08 -43.24
N ALA A 151 -23.00 -47.70 -43.14
CA ALA A 151 -24.02 -47.24 -42.19
C ALA A 151 -23.58 -47.43 -40.71
N LYS A 152 -22.96 -48.58 -40.39
CA LYS A 152 -22.38 -48.82 -39.06
C LYS A 152 -21.27 -47.84 -38.71
N GLN A 153 -20.37 -47.53 -39.65
CA GLN A 153 -19.31 -46.57 -39.47
C GLN A 153 -19.87 -45.15 -39.30
N LEU A 154 -20.90 -44.76 -40.05
CA LEU A 154 -21.53 -43.46 -39.94
C LEU A 154 -22.29 -43.28 -38.63
N SER A 155 -22.94 -44.35 -38.15
CA SER A 155 -23.59 -44.38 -36.80
C SER A 155 -22.57 -44.23 -35.67
N ALA A 156 -21.44 -44.95 -35.75
CA ALA A 156 -20.38 -44.81 -34.77
C ALA A 156 -19.78 -43.38 -34.74
N GLN A 157 -19.59 -42.75 -35.91
CA GLN A 157 -19.17 -41.36 -36.01
C GLN A 157 -20.21 -40.38 -35.43
N ALA A 158 -21.49 -40.64 -35.65
CA ALA A 158 -22.58 -39.85 -35.09
C ALA A 158 -22.57 -39.87 -33.55
N ASP A 159 -22.37 -41.05 -32.96
CA ASP A 159 -22.30 -41.22 -31.51
C ASP A 159 -21.11 -40.43 -30.89
N VAL A 160 -19.95 -40.52 -31.54
CA VAL A 160 -18.76 -39.78 -31.08
C VAL A 160 -19.02 -38.25 -31.14
N LEU A 161 -19.55 -37.76 -32.25
CA LEU A 161 -19.81 -36.33 -32.43
C LEU A 161 -20.93 -35.82 -31.49
N LEU A 162 -21.95 -36.64 -31.24
CA LEU A 162 -22.99 -36.27 -30.27
C LEU A 162 -22.46 -36.21 -28.85
N LYS A 163 -21.60 -37.14 -28.46
CA LYS A 163 -20.91 -37.10 -27.15
C LYS A 163 -20.03 -35.88 -27.03
N GLN A 164 -19.27 -35.56 -28.09
CA GLN A 164 -18.42 -34.36 -28.13
C GLN A 164 -19.28 -33.08 -28.05
N ALA A 165 -20.37 -32.98 -28.80
CA ALA A 165 -21.23 -31.79 -28.74
C ALA A 165 -21.86 -31.58 -27.37
N LYS A 166 -22.28 -32.67 -26.69
CA LYS A 166 -22.76 -32.59 -25.28
C LYS A 166 -21.68 -32.15 -24.31
N ALA A 167 -20.46 -32.67 -24.45
CA ALA A 167 -19.32 -32.28 -23.58
C ALA A 167 -18.95 -30.80 -23.80
N ASP A 168 -18.84 -30.34 -25.04
CA ASP A 168 -18.54 -28.95 -25.37
C ASP A 168 -19.64 -28.00 -24.88
N GLU A 169 -20.91 -28.40 -24.94
CA GLU A 169 -22.03 -27.62 -24.38
C GLU A 169 -21.98 -27.54 -22.87
N ALA A 170 -21.68 -28.64 -22.19
CA ALA A 170 -21.51 -28.66 -20.73
C ALA A 170 -20.35 -27.74 -20.29
N GLU A 171 -19.22 -27.81 -21.00
CA GLU A 171 -18.06 -26.96 -20.75
C GLU A 171 -18.38 -25.49 -21.00
N ALA A 172 -19.05 -25.14 -22.10
CA ALA A 172 -19.49 -23.79 -22.40
C ALA A 172 -20.39 -23.21 -21.29
N ARG A 173 -21.34 -24.00 -20.78
CA ARG A 173 -22.21 -23.61 -19.67
C ARG A 173 -21.41 -23.40 -18.37
N ARG A 174 -20.45 -24.26 -18.07
CA ARG A 174 -19.57 -24.14 -16.91
C ARG A 174 -18.75 -22.85 -16.95
N LEU A 175 -18.10 -22.58 -18.09
CA LEU A 175 -17.27 -21.38 -18.28
C LEU A 175 -18.11 -20.10 -18.32
N ALA A 176 -19.33 -20.15 -18.84
CA ALA A 176 -20.25 -19.01 -18.83
C ALA A 176 -20.62 -18.62 -17.38
N ARG A 177 -20.90 -19.61 -16.51
CA ARG A 177 -21.15 -19.38 -15.07
C ARG A 177 -19.93 -18.77 -14.40
N ALA A 178 -18.75 -19.38 -14.57
CA ALA A 178 -17.50 -18.85 -14.03
C ALA A 178 -17.21 -17.42 -14.48
N SER A 179 -17.51 -17.09 -15.74
CA SER A 179 -17.38 -15.72 -16.28
C SER A 179 -18.32 -14.74 -15.58
N ALA A 180 -19.58 -15.13 -15.32
CA ALA A 180 -20.54 -14.31 -14.61
C ALA A 180 -20.13 -14.07 -13.14
N GLU A 181 -19.63 -15.10 -12.45
CA GLU A 181 -19.09 -14.99 -11.09
C GLU A 181 -17.89 -14.04 -11.02
N ARG A 182 -16.95 -14.15 -11.99
CA ARG A 182 -15.81 -13.22 -12.08
C ARG A 182 -16.23 -11.80 -12.39
N ALA A 183 -17.26 -11.59 -13.19
CA ALA A 183 -17.82 -10.26 -13.46
C ALA A 183 -18.42 -9.63 -12.21
N THR A 184 -19.16 -10.41 -11.41
CA THR A 184 -19.71 -9.94 -10.13
C THR A 184 -18.60 -9.59 -9.13
N GLU A 185 -17.57 -10.43 -9.04
CA GLU A 185 -16.41 -10.16 -8.17
C GLU A 185 -15.65 -8.91 -8.62
N ALA A 186 -15.43 -8.72 -9.92
CA ALA A 186 -14.77 -7.54 -10.46
C ALA A 186 -15.57 -6.26 -10.17
N ALA A 187 -16.89 -6.29 -10.31
CA ALA A 187 -17.75 -5.15 -9.99
C ALA A 187 -17.66 -4.80 -8.49
N LYS A 188 -17.73 -5.80 -7.60
CA LYS A 188 -17.59 -5.61 -6.17
C LYS A 188 -16.24 -5.00 -5.80
N ARG A 189 -15.14 -5.52 -6.36
CA ARG A 189 -13.80 -4.98 -6.08
C ARG A 189 -13.62 -3.55 -6.59
N SER A 190 -14.26 -3.19 -7.72
CA SER A 190 -14.26 -1.81 -8.21
C SER A 190 -15.02 -0.88 -7.26
N ASP A 191 -16.18 -1.28 -6.75
CA ASP A 191 -16.95 -0.51 -5.76
C ASP A 191 -16.17 -0.35 -4.44
N ASP A 192 -15.53 -1.43 -3.95
CA ASP A 192 -14.66 -1.39 -2.77
C ASP A 192 -13.50 -0.39 -2.96
N ALA A 193 -12.88 -0.36 -4.15
CA ALA A 193 -11.81 0.58 -4.47
C ALA A 193 -12.30 2.04 -4.54
N GLU A 194 -13.47 2.29 -5.12
CA GLU A 194 -14.08 3.63 -5.16
C GLU A 194 -14.39 4.15 -3.75
N LYS A 195 -14.92 3.31 -2.88
CA LYS A 195 -15.20 3.64 -1.47
C LYS A 195 -13.91 3.93 -0.71
N ALA A 196 -12.87 3.09 -0.89
CA ALA A 196 -11.56 3.30 -0.29
C ALA A 196 -10.93 4.61 -0.76
N TYR A 197 -11.01 4.93 -2.06
CA TYR A 197 -10.55 6.21 -2.61
C TYR A 197 -11.25 7.40 -1.99
N ALA A 198 -12.59 7.37 -1.91
CA ALA A 198 -13.36 8.45 -1.34
C ALA A 198 -13.05 8.67 0.15
N GLN A 199 -12.77 7.59 0.89
CA GLN A 199 -12.36 7.68 2.29
C GLN A 199 -10.95 8.25 2.41
N ALA A 200 -9.96 7.69 1.71
CA ALA A 200 -8.59 8.14 1.75
C ALA A 200 -8.45 9.62 1.36
N LYS A 201 -9.20 10.06 0.34
CA LYS A 201 -9.23 11.49 -0.06
C LYS A 201 -9.76 12.40 1.04
N ARG A 202 -10.78 11.97 1.81
CA ARG A 202 -11.27 12.74 2.97
C ARG A 202 -10.22 12.78 4.07
N ASP A 203 -9.66 11.62 4.43
CA ASP A 203 -8.66 11.51 5.49
C ASP A 203 -7.40 12.33 5.17
N ALA A 204 -6.97 12.34 3.91
CA ALA A 204 -5.86 13.18 3.45
C ALA A 204 -6.17 14.70 3.56
N ALA A 205 -7.39 15.11 3.22
CA ALA A 205 -7.79 16.51 3.33
C ALA A 205 -7.90 16.96 4.79
N ASP A 206 -8.40 16.09 5.66
CA ASP A 206 -8.50 16.35 7.10
C ASP A 206 -7.11 16.40 7.73
N ALA A 207 -6.24 15.43 7.43
CA ALA A 207 -4.86 15.41 7.90
C ALA A 207 -4.09 16.65 7.44
N LYS A 208 -4.27 17.08 6.19
CA LYS A 208 -3.64 18.31 5.69
C LYS A 208 -4.05 19.54 6.51
N ARG A 209 -5.36 19.72 6.78
CA ARG A 209 -5.85 20.84 7.61
C ARG A 209 -5.27 20.79 9.03
N ASP A 210 -5.34 19.62 9.67
CA ASP A 210 -4.85 19.45 11.03
C ASP A 210 -3.33 19.71 11.14
N VAL A 211 -2.54 19.32 10.13
CA VAL A 211 -1.11 19.61 10.04
C VAL A 211 -0.83 21.09 9.81
N GLU A 212 -1.58 21.76 8.92
CA GLU A 212 -1.45 23.19 8.68
C GLU A 212 -1.80 24.03 9.91
N ASP A 213 -2.87 23.63 10.63
CA ASP A 213 -3.26 24.24 11.90
C ASP A 213 -2.18 24.03 12.98
N ALA A 214 -1.63 22.81 13.08
CA ALA A 214 -0.53 22.53 14.02
C ALA A 214 0.72 23.35 13.70
N LYS A 215 1.10 23.48 12.42
CA LYS A 215 2.22 24.34 11.99
C LYS A 215 2.01 25.79 12.40
N SER A 216 0.81 26.33 12.16
CA SER A 216 0.48 27.71 12.52
C SER A 216 0.57 27.95 14.02
N GLN A 217 0.03 27.04 14.82
CA GLN A 217 0.09 27.13 16.28
C GLN A 217 1.52 26.95 16.81
N GLN A 218 2.30 26.00 16.25
CA GLN A 218 3.71 25.83 16.61
C GLN A 218 4.55 27.06 16.28
N ALA A 219 4.34 27.65 15.10
CA ALA A 219 5.05 28.87 14.70
C ALA A 219 4.80 30.03 15.67
N ALA A 220 3.56 30.22 16.13
CA ALA A 220 3.22 31.21 17.12
C ALA A 220 3.92 30.96 18.47
N LEU A 221 3.91 29.69 18.94
CA LEU A 221 4.57 29.29 20.19
C LEU A 221 6.09 29.41 20.11
N ILE A 222 6.70 29.11 18.96
CA ILE A 222 8.15 29.28 18.73
C ILE A 222 8.53 30.76 18.85
N GLN A 223 7.74 31.67 18.30
CA GLN A 223 7.98 33.11 18.44
C GLN A 223 7.85 33.56 19.90
N GLU A 224 6.87 33.03 20.63
CA GLU A 224 6.69 33.32 22.05
C GLU A 224 7.90 32.84 22.88
N VAL A 225 8.37 31.60 22.65
CA VAL A 225 9.58 31.07 23.31
C VAL A 225 10.81 31.89 22.97
N ALA A 226 10.99 32.29 21.69
CA ALA A 226 12.11 33.10 21.26
C ALA A 226 12.14 34.47 21.96
N GLN A 227 10.98 35.12 22.11
CA GLN A 227 10.88 36.39 22.83
C GLN A 227 11.21 36.23 24.33
N GLN A 228 10.75 35.16 24.97
CA GLN A 228 11.03 34.91 26.40
C GLN A 228 12.49 34.56 26.67
N GLN A 229 13.17 33.96 25.70
CA GLN A 229 14.59 33.59 25.81
C GLN A 229 15.54 34.68 25.28
N ASP A 230 15.03 35.82 24.81
CA ASP A 230 15.79 36.83 24.08
C ASP A 230 16.64 36.22 22.94
N SER A 231 16.02 35.29 22.21
CA SER A 231 16.64 34.48 21.17
C SER A 231 15.90 34.65 19.83
N THR A 232 16.37 33.96 18.80
CA THR A 232 15.69 33.94 17.49
C THR A 232 14.83 32.71 17.33
N ALA A 233 13.76 32.78 16.54
CA ALA A 233 12.95 31.60 16.21
C ALA A 233 13.79 30.46 15.59
N GLY A 234 14.86 30.80 14.85
CA GLY A 234 15.82 29.83 14.34
C GLY A 234 16.55 29.07 15.42
N ALA A 235 17.07 29.76 16.45
CA ALA A 235 17.75 29.13 17.58
C ALA A 235 16.80 28.22 18.37
N VAL A 236 15.52 28.58 18.51
CA VAL A 236 14.49 27.71 19.12
C VAL A 236 14.26 26.46 18.24
N CYS A 237 14.16 26.63 16.93
CA CYS A 237 14.04 25.50 16.00
C CYS A 237 15.25 24.55 16.07
N ASP A 238 16.46 25.09 16.14
CA ASP A 238 17.68 24.27 16.28
C ASP A 238 17.67 23.46 17.59
N SER A 239 17.09 24.00 18.66
CA SER A 239 16.96 23.30 19.93
C SER A 239 15.85 22.24 19.95
N LEU A 240 14.80 22.43 19.16
CA LEU A 240 13.67 21.51 19.01
C LEU A 240 13.97 20.37 18.02
N GLY A 241 14.92 20.57 17.10
CA GLY A 241 15.24 19.63 16.03
C GLY A 241 14.01 19.26 15.20
N ASP A 242 13.88 17.97 14.86
CA ASP A 242 12.73 17.45 14.10
C ASP A 242 11.42 17.36 14.90
N ALA A 243 11.40 17.82 16.15
CA ALA A 243 10.24 17.78 17.04
C ALA A 243 9.15 18.82 16.68
N SER A 244 9.31 19.57 15.58
CA SER A 244 8.33 20.58 15.17
C SER A 244 8.15 20.61 13.65
N VAL A 245 6.90 20.40 13.16
CA VAL A 245 6.57 20.56 11.71
C VAL A 245 6.76 21.99 11.23
N ALA A 246 6.67 22.99 12.12
CA ALA A 246 6.92 24.38 11.75
C ALA A 246 8.39 24.68 11.48
N CYS A 247 9.33 23.94 12.08
CA CYS A 247 10.76 24.05 11.87
C CYS A 247 11.26 23.27 10.65
N ALA A 248 10.62 22.19 10.30
CA ALA A 248 11.02 21.31 9.18
C ALA A 248 10.98 22.01 7.79
N ALA A 249 10.27 23.14 7.68
CA ALA A 249 10.16 23.90 6.42
C ALA A 249 11.44 24.65 6.01
N THR A 250 12.48 24.69 6.86
CA THR A 250 13.71 25.48 6.62
C THR A 250 14.90 24.67 6.12
N ALA A 251 14.81 23.34 6.11
CA ALA A 251 15.89 22.44 5.66
C ALA A 251 15.85 22.22 4.14
N SER A 252 16.36 23.16 3.36
CA SER A 252 16.58 22.99 1.91
C SER A 252 17.97 22.37 1.69
N ALA A 253 18.03 21.10 1.32
CA ALA A 253 19.29 20.46 0.93
C ALA A 253 19.59 20.77 -0.54
N ALA A 254 20.78 21.32 -0.81
CA ALA A 254 21.25 21.51 -2.18
C ALA A 254 21.48 20.16 -2.87
N PRO A 255 21.12 19.98 -4.16
CA PRO A 255 21.30 18.72 -4.87
C PRO A 255 22.80 18.46 -5.11
N THR A 256 23.31 17.40 -4.49
CA THR A 256 24.64 16.85 -4.83
C THR A 256 24.51 15.90 -6.01
N SER A 257 24.92 16.35 -7.18
CA SER A 257 24.98 15.52 -8.39
C SER A 257 26.15 14.54 -8.28
N THR A 258 25.90 13.28 -7.93
CA THR A 258 26.88 12.19 -7.96
C THR A 258 26.83 11.45 -9.30
N LYS A 259 27.64 11.90 -10.27
CA LYS A 259 28.02 11.07 -11.40
C LYS A 259 29.02 10.01 -10.91
N GLY A 260 28.60 8.73 -10.76
CA GLY A 260 29.51 7.61 -10.52
C GLY A 260 29.30 6.79 -9.26
N GLY A 261 28.14 6.84 -8.60
CA GLY A 261 27.81 6.03 -7.42
C GLY A 261 27.23 4.65 -7.75
N THR A 262 27.02 3.82 -6.71
CA THR A 262 26.28 2.57 -6.76
C THR A 262 24.83 2.79 -7.26
N LEU A 263 24.10 1.70 -7.51
CA LEU A 263 22.68 1.79 -7.86
C LEU A 263 21.88 2.52 -6.76
N GLY A 264 22.14 2.18 -5.49
CA GLY A 264 21.52 2.82 -4.33
C GLY A 264 21.86 4.31 -4.21
N ASP A 265 23.11 4.72 -4.48
CA ASP A 265 23.49 6.15 -4.47
C ASP A 265 22.70 6.98 -5.49
N ARG A 266 22.40 6.40 -6.66
CA ARG A 266 21.59 7.06 -7.68
C ARG A 266 20.13 7.18 -7.27
N VAL A 267 19.57 6.15 -6.60
CA VAL A 267 18.22 6.16 -6.02
C VAL A 267 18.12 7.26 -4.96
N VAL A 268 19.10 7.33 -4.04
CA VAL A 268 19.19 8.39 -3.02
C VAL A 268 19.30 9.77 -3.66
N ALA A 269 20.14 9.93 -4.69
CA ALA A 269 20.30 11.20 -5.38
C ALA A 269 19.00 11.68 -6.05
N PHE A 270 18.25 10.75 -6.68
CA PHE A 270 16.93 11.07 -7.23
C PHE A 270 15.97 11.55 -6.13
N ALA A 271 15.82 10.77 -5.05
CA ALA A 271 14.89 11.10 -3.97
C ALA A 271 15.27 12.40 -3.27
N ARG A 272 16.58 12.67 -3.08
CA ARG A 272 17.09 13.90 -2.49
C ARG A 272 16.80 15.14 -3.37
N ALA A 273 16.75 14.97 -4.68
CA ALA A 273 16.38 16.05 -5.61
C ALA A 273 14.89 16.44 -5.50
N GLN A 274 14.06 15.62 -4.87
CA GLN A 274 12.64 15.90 -4.64
C GLN A 274 12.37 16.60 -3.29
N ILE A 275 13.39 16.83 -2.46
CA ILE A 275 13.21 17.49 -1.16
C ILE A 275 12.54 18.86 -1.35
N GLY A 276 11.49 19.11 -0.56
CA GLY A 276 10.66 20.31 -0.62
C GLY A 276 9.42 20.17 -1.48
N GLU A 277 9.32 19.14 -2.34
CA GLU A 277 8.10 18.88 -3.10
C GLU A 277 6.97 18.38 -2.19
N PRO A 278 5.72 18.79 -2.45
CA PRO A 278 4.61 18.51 -1.55
C PRO A 278 4.23 17.01 -1.54
N TYR A 279 3.84 16.53 -0.36
CA TYR A 279 3.08 15.28 -0.28
C TYR A 279 1.70 15.48 -0.88
N VAL A 280 1.34 14.62 -1.81
CA VAL A 280 -0.01 14.54 -2.38
C VAL A 280 -0.47 13.08 -2.41
N PHE A 281 -1.65 12.83 -1.87
CA PHE A 281 -2.29 11.51 -1.87
C PHE A 281 -2.30 10.86 -3.26
N ALA A 282 -1.81 9.63 -3.36
CA ALA A 282 -1.71 8.81 -4.56
C ALA A 282 -0.86 9.43 -5.69
N ALA A 283 0.05 10.37 -5.39
CA ALA A 283 0.97 10.95 -6.36
C ALA A 283 2.28 10.16 -6.48
N ALA A 284 2.78 10.05 -7.71
CA ALA A 284 4.04 9.38 -8.03
C ALA A 284 4.92 10.24 -8.97
N GLY A 285 4.93 11.56 -8.74
CA GLY A 285 5.75 12.54 -9.46
C GLY A 285 5.10 13.10 -10.73
N PRO A 286 5.80 14.03 -11.42
CA PRO A 286 7.11 14.56 -11.04
C PRO A 286 7.09 15.66 -9.97
N ASP A 287 5.95 16.37 -9.76
CA ASP A 287 5.88 17.59 -8.96
C ASP A 287 5.32 17.37 -7.55
N SER A 288 4.99 16.13 -7.22
CA SER A 288 4.43 15.76 -5.92
C SER A 288 4.50 14.25 -5.71
N TRP A 289 4.55 13.81 -4.46
CA TRP A 289 4.81 12.42 -4.09
C TRP A 289 3.95 11.98 -2.91
N ASP A 290 3.53 10.72 -2.88
CA ASP A 290 3.29 10.02 -1.63
C ASP A 290 4.48 9.10 -1.31
N CYS A 291 4.44 8.37 -0.19
CA CYS A 291 5.56 7.56 0.28
C CYS A 291 5.98 6.47 -0.73
N SER A 292 5.03 5.70 -1.21
CA SER A 292 5.27 4.60 -2.15
C SER A 292 5.47 5.07 -3.60
N GLY A 293 4.95 6.25 -3.94
CA GLY A 293 5.22 6.91 -5.22
C GLY A 293 6.64 7.43 -5.31
N LEU A 294 7.18 8.02 -4.24
CA LEU A 294 8.57 8.48 -4.17
C LEU A 294 9.55 7.30 -4.37
N THR A 295 9.34 6.19 -3.65
CA THR A 295 10.19 5.01 -3.80
C THR A 295 10.07 4.39 -5.19
N LEU A 296 8.85 4.32 -5.74
CA LEU A 296 8.60 3.84 -7.09
C LEU A 296 9.33 4.68 -8.14
N GLY A 297 9.22 6.01 -8.05
CA GLY A 297 9.89 6.96 -8.96
C GLY A 297 11.40 6.88 -8.86
N ALA A 298 11.94 6.80 -7.64
CA ALA A 298 13.37 6.72 -7.39
C ALA A 298 13.99 5.45 -7.99
N TRP A 299 13.39 4.30 -7.81
CA TRP A 299 13.86 3.04 -8.38
C TRP A 299 13.60 2.94 -9.89
N ALA A 300 12.48 3.49 -10.38
CA ALA A 300 12.22 3.59 -11.81
C ALA A 300 13.24 4.49 -12.54
N SER A 301 13.77 5.53 -11.89
CA SER A 301 14.79 6.42 -12.44
C SER A 301 16.09 5.70 -12.80
N VAL A 302 16.36 4.57 -12.16
CA VAL A 302 17.53 3.71 -12.43
C VAL A 302 17.17 2.46 -13.24
N GLY A 303 15.92 2.36 -13.74
CA GLY A 303 15.45 1.27 -14.59
C GLY A 303 15.01 0.01 -13.84
N VAL A 304 14.83 0.07 -12.53
CA VAL A 304 14.45 -1.08 -11.70
C VAL A 304 12.98 -1.00 -11.32
N ASN A 305 12.26 -2.10 -11.54
CA ASN A 305 10.86 -2.24 -11.14
C ASN A 305 10.77 -2.89 -9.75
N ILE A 306 10.30 -2.15 -8.76
CA ILE A 306 10.09 -2.62 -7.38
C ILE A 306 8.63 -3.00 -7.07
N GLY A 307 7.76 -3.09 -8.09
CA GLY A 307 6.35 -3.45 -7.96
C GLY A 307 5.42 -2.34 -8.41
N ILE A 308 4.26 -2.26 -7.76
CA ILE A 308 3.24 -1.25 -8.03
C ILE A 308 3.27 -0.14 -6.97
N HIS A 309 2.51 0.92 -7.19
CA HIS A 309 2.33 2.04 -6.28
C HIS A 309 1.55 1.60 -5.01
N SER A 310 2.27 1.01 -4.05
CA SER A 310 1.81 0.57 -2.71
C SER A 310 3.02 0.09 -1.90
N ALA A 311 3.17 0.57 -0.67
CA ALA A 311 4.25 0.16 0.24
C ALA A 311 4.19 -1.34 0.55
N THR A 312 2.99 -1.87 0.81
CA THR A 312 2.75 -3.30 1.03
C THR A 312 3.12 -4.15 -0.19
N ALA A 313 2.78 -3.70 -1.40
CA ALA A 313 3.11 -4.45 -2.61
C ALA A 313 4.62 -4.45 -2.89
N GLN A 314 5.30 -3.32 -2.68
CA GLN A 314 6.75 -3.20 -2.82
C GLN A 314 7.49 -4.09 -1.79
N TYR A 315 6.99 -4.15 -0.55
CA TYR A 315 7.48 -5.10 0.45
C TYR A 315 7.36 -6.55 -0.02
N ARG A 316 6.18 -6.94 -0.52
CA ARG A 316 5.95 -8.31 -1.00
C ARG A 316 6.88 -8.66 -2.15
N VAL A 317 7.13 -7.74 -3.08
CA VAL A 317 8.07 -7.95 -4.19
C VAL A 317 9.50 -8.18 -3.68
N ALA A 318 10.00 -7.38 -2.73
CA ALA A 318 11.32 -7.57 -2.14
C ALA A 318 11.42 -8.88 -1.34
N ARG A 319 10.39 -9.20 -0.55
CA ARG A 319 10.31 -10.45 0.22
C ARG A 319 10.32 -11.68 -0.70
N ASP A 320 9.49 -11.69 -1.73
CA ASP A 320 9.33 -12.84 -2.64
C ASP A 320 10.56 -13.03 -3.54
N ALA A 321 11.33 -11.96 -3.76
CA ALA A 321 12.63 -12.00 -4.42
C ALA A 321 13.80 -12.43 -3.50
N GLY A 322 13.57 -12.56 -2.18
CA GLY A 322 14.62 -12.86 -1.21
C GLY A 322 15.60 -11.70 -0.97
N GLU A 323 15.16 -10.46 -1.21
CA GLU A 323 15.96 -9.23 -1.11
C GLU A 323 15.80 -8.53 0.26
N LEU A 324 15.33 -9.23 1.30
CA LEU A 324 15.23 -8.68 2.64
C LEU A 324 16.52 -8.95 3.43
N VAL A 325 17.06 -7.91 4.07
CA VAL A 325 18.21 -7.94 4.96
C VAL A 325 17.83 -7.35 6.32
N PRO A 326 18.56 -7.64 7.42
CA PRO A 326 18.36 -6.92 8.68
C PRO A 326 18.53 -5.41 8.49
N VAL A 327 17.70 -4.61 9.14
CA VAL A 327 17.80 -3.13 9.06
C VAL A 327 19.19 -2.61 9.47
N ALA A 328 19.88 -3.31 10.37
CA ALA A 328 21.23 -2.96 10.79
C ALA A 328 22.27 -3.03 9.64
N ASP A 329 21.98 -3.81 8.60
CA ASP A 329 22.83 -3.99 7.43
C ASP A 329 22.38 -3.14 6.24
N ALA A 330 21.41 -2.24 6.45
CA ALA A 330 20.87 -1.39 5.40
C ALA A 330 21.94 -0.47 4.79
N LYS A 331 21.88 -0.32 3.47
CA LYS A 331 22.77 0.51 2.66
C LYS A 331 21.99 1.63 1.98
N PRO A 332 22.66 2.74 1.58
CA PRO A 332 21.99 3.79 0.84
C PRO A 332 21.23 3.25 -0.38
N GLY A 333 19.96 3.67 -0.51
CA GLY A 333 19.02 3.19 -1.52
C GLY A 333 18.06 2.10 -1.02
N ASP A 334 18.39 1.39 0.05
CA ASP A 334 17.52 0.35 0.60
C ASP A 334 16.17 0.91 1.05
N LEU A 335 15.15 0.06 0.95
CA LEU A 335 13.78 0.40 1.34
C LEU A 335 13.55 0.05 2.80
N LEU A 336 12.98 1.01 3.54
CA LEU A 336 12.58 0.81 4.93
C LEU A 336 11.05 0.86 5.02
N TRP A 337 10.44 -0.08 5.74
CA TRP A 337 8.99 -0.15 5.90
C TRP A 337 8.55 0.04 7.34
N TYR A 338 7.36 0.61 7.49
CA TYR A 338 6.69 0.85 8.76
C TYR A 338 5.36 0.11 8.79
N THR A 339 5.09 -0.58 9.90
CA THR A 339 3.92 -1.44 10.07
C THR A 339 3.33 -1.31 11.47
N ASP A 340 2.02 -1.52 11.59
CA ASP A 340 1.35 -1.62 12.90
C ASP A 340 1.13 -3.07 13.34
N GLY A 341 1.79 -4.01 12.67
CA GLY A 341 1.66 -5.44 12.96
C GLY A 341 0.45 -6.11 12.31
N SER A 342 -0.34 -5.39 11.52
CA SER A 342 -1.49 -5.96 10.77
C SER A 342 -1.07 -6.87 9.60
N GLY A 343 0.20 -6.84 9.22
CA GLY A 343 0.74 -7.51 8.04
C GLY A 343 0.82 -6.61 6.81
N ASP A 344 0.27 -5.41 6.89
CA ASP A 344 0.40 -4.38 5.86
C ASP A 344 1.44 -3.33 6.26
N MET A 345 2.10 -2.75 5.25
CA MET A 345 3.06 -1.66 5.39
C MET A 345 2.34 -0.36 5.11
N TYR A 346 2.15 0.48 6.13
CA TYR A 346 1.43 1.74 5.94
C TYR A 346 2.34 2.88 5.47
N HIS A 347 3.67 2.72 5.55
CA HIS A 347 4.64 3.70 5.10
C HIS A 347 5.91 3.02 4.59
N ILE A 348 6.60 3.69 3.66
CA ILE A 348 7.86 3.25 3.08
C ILE A 348 8.76 4.45 2.84
N THR A 349 10.07 4.25 3.04
CA THR A 349 11.10 5.28 2.88
C THR A 349 12.34 4.72 2.20
N ILE A 350 13.27 5.58 1.81
CA ILE A 350 14.57 5.21 1.25
C ILE A 350 15.64 5.51 2.29
N TYR A 351 16.41 4.51 2.69
CA TYR A 351 17.57 4.73 3.55
C TYR A 351 18.64 5.52 2.80
N SER A 352 19.05 6.66 3.35
CA SER A 352 20.02 7.56 2.70
C SER A 352 21.45 7.43 3.23
N GLY A 353 21.65 6.56 4.22
CA GLY A 353 22.92 6.41 4.94
C GLY A 353 22.93 7.17 6.26
N ASP A 354 23.94 6.90 7.11
CA ASP A 354 24.19 7.61 8.37
C ASP A 354 22.99 7.70 9.31
N GLY A 355 22.15 6.65 9.35
CA GLY A 355 20.95 6.60 10.18
C GLY A 355 19.83 7.53 9.72
N LYS A 356 19.86 8.00 8.45
CA LYS A 356 18.85 8.88 7.86
C LYS A 356 18.04 8.19 6.79
N MET A 357 16.87 8.74 6.51
CA MET A 357 15.95 8.31 5.46
C MET A 357 15.38 9.48 4.68
N LEU A 358 15.03 9.23 3.42
CA LEU A 358 14.27 10.13 2.56
C LEU A 358 12.83 9.65 2.51
N GLU A 359 11.89 10.54 2.76
CA GLU A 359 10.46 10.22 2.82
C GLU A 359 9.57 11.33 2.26
N ALA A 360 8.42 10.94 1.72
CA ALA A 360 7.23 11.79 1.58
C ALA A 360 6.28 11.39 2.72
N PRO A 361 6.19 12.15 3.83
CA PRO A 361 5.64 11.61 5.07
C PRO A 361 4.11 11.57 5.13
N TYR A 362 3.42 12.70 4.87
CA TYR A 362 1.95 12.78 4.96
C TYR A 362 1.42 14.11 4.41
N PRO A 363 0.10 14.24 4.17
CA PRO A 363 -0.53 15.47 3.68
C PRO A 363 -0.21 16.69 4.53
N GLY A 364 0.11 17.82 3.90
CA GLY A 364 0.52 19.06 4.57
C GLY A 364 2.02 19.13 4.85
N SER A 365 2.80 18.11 4.51
CA SER A 365 4.26 18.13 4.57
C SER A 365 4.90 18.01 3.19
N THR A 366 6.21 18.00 3.13
CA THR A 366 7.01 17.89 1.92
C THR A 366 7.96 16.70 2.00
N VAL A 367 8.52 16.28 0.87
CA VAL A 367 9.64 15.33 0.83
C VAL A 367 10.78 15.89 1.67
N ARG A 368 11.38 15.03 2.49
CA ARG A 368 12.43 15.43 3.44
C ARG A 368 13.43 14.32 3.71
N GLU A 369 14.62 14.68 4.23
CA GLU A 369 15.62 13.78 4.76
C GLU A 369 15.69 13.95 6.29
N VAL A 370 15.40 12.88 7.03
CA VAL A 370 15.27 12.89 8.50
C VAL A 370 15.91 11.65 9.11
N PRO A 371 16.22 11.64 10.42
CA PRO A 371 16.64 10.42 11.13
C PRO A 371 15.63 9.29 10.98
N VAL A 372 16.12 8.04 10.88
CA VAL A 372 15.25 6.85 10.82
C VAL A 372 14.46 6.72 12.12
N ARG A 373 13.14 6.69 12.04
CA ARG A 373 12.25 6.42 13.18
C ARG A 373 12.26 4.91 13.48
N THR A 374 12.26 4.53 14.75
CA THR A 374 12.42 3.12 15.16
C THR A 374 11.15 2.49 15.74
N GLY A 375 10.13 3.27 16.12
CA GLY A 375 9.00 2.80 16.92
C GLY A 375 8.14 1.70 16.27
N ASP A 376 7.92 1.78 14.97
CA ASP A 376 7.10 0.89 14.14
C ASP A 376 7.82 0.48 12.86
N LEU A 377 9.14 0.64 12.85
CA LEU A 377 10.03 0.19 11.78
C LEU A 377 10.03 -1.35 11.71
N LEU A 378 9.84 -1.89 10.52
CA LEU A 378 10.06 -3.31 10.27
C LEU A 378 11.53 -3.65 10.49
N GLY A 379 11.83 -4.74 11.19
CA GLY A 379 13.21 -5.16 11.48
C GLY A 379 14.05 -5.57 10.25
N GLN A 380 13.50 -5.43 9.04
CA GLN A 380 14.11 -5.78 7.78
C GLN A 380 14.04 -4.60 6.80
N ALA A 381 15.10 -4.45 5.99
CA ALA A 381 15.20 -3.52 4.87
C ALA A 381 15.18 -4.28 3.54
N GLY A 382 14.74 -3.64 2.47
CA GLY A 382 14.79 -4.18 1.11
C GLY A 382 16.07 -3.77 0.41
N HIS A 383 17.02 -4.69 0.31
CA HIS A 383 18.27 -4.51 -0.42
C HIS A 383 18.11 -4.98 -1.86
N ILE A 384 17.66 -4.06 -2.74
CA ILE A 384 17.34 -4.38 -4.14
C ILE A 384 18.65 -4.47 -4.96
N THR A 385 18.88 -5.62 -5.59
CA THR A 385 20.16 -5.92 -6.30
C THR A 385 19.99 -6.23 -7.79
N ARG A 386 18.77 -6.24 -8.30
CA ARG A 386 18.42 -6.59 -9.70
C ARG A 386 18.50 -5.40 -10.66
#